data_f2c087baa26a1117a7ed13419ceb9604
#
_entry.id   f2c087baa26a1117a7ed13419ceb9604
#
_cell.length_a   1.000
_cell.length_b   1.000
_cell.length_c   1.000
_cell.angle_alpha   90.00
_cell.angle_beta   90.00
_cell.angle_gamma   90.00
#
_symmetry.space_group_name_H-M   'P 1'
#
loop_
_entity.id
_entity.type
_entity.pdbx_description
1 polymer ?
#
loop_
_entity_poly.entity_id
_entity_poly.type
_entity_poly.pdbx_seq_one_letter_code
_entity_poly.pdbx_strand_id
1 'polypeptide(L)'
;MTTRRSGFTLIELLVVVAIISIIAAIGFVAYSGYVEAAKKKTAENAMMQLSLAQTEYYSENSSYFGAGSGTSTDCSPSPATSDAAESALIEGSELFTKDLGYNVCIIQNNSKNYYIVSEKDGGGCKIKLDGKQVFTREGC
;
A
#
# COMPACT_ATOMS: atom_id res chain seq x y z
N MET A 1 -16.61 -54.65 26.89
CA MET A 1 -15.60 -54.28 25.89
C MET A 1 -14.91 -53.01 26.34
N THR A 2 -13.69 -53.08 26.84
CA THR A 2 -12.89 -51.91 27.26
C THR A 2 -12.13 -51.38 26.05
N THR A 3 -12.56 -50.28 25.48
CA THR A 3 -11.81 -49.55 24.45
C THR A 3 -10.52 -49.02 25.06
N ARG A 4 -9.37 -49.55 24.67
CA ARG A 4 -8.06 -48.98 24.99
C ARG A 4 -7.97 -47.62 24.31
N ARG A 5 -8.08 -46.53 25.08
CA ARG A 5 -7.69 -45.21 24.62
C ARG A 5 -6.16 -45.16 24.64
N SER A 6 -5.53 -45.21 23.48
CA SER A 6 -4.11 -44.94 23.35
C SER A 6 -3.91 -43.44 23.55
N GLY A 7 -3.25 -43.06 24.64
CA GLY A 7 -2.83 -41.66 24.88
C GLY A 7 -1.56 -41.36 24.08
N PHE A 8 -1.39 -40.06 23.71
CA PHE A 8 -0.15 -39.56 23.11
C PHE A 8 1.04 -39.75 24.05
N THR A 9 2.16 -40.21 23.53
CA THR A 9 3.40 -40.25 24.31
C THR A 9 4.03 -38.88 24.44
N LEU A 10 4.74 -38.63 25.54
CA LEU A 10 5.42 -37.37 25.79
C LEU A 10 6.46 -37.05 24.71
N ILE A 11 7.14 -38.08 24.18
CA ILE A 11 8.12 -37.91 23.11
C ILE A 11 7.48 -37.55 21.76
N GLU A 12 6.30 -38.09 21.44
CA GLU A 12 5.57 -37.70 20.23
C GLU A 12 5.19 -36.23 20.25
N LEU A 13 4.73 -35.71 21.41
CA LEU A 13 4.43 -34.29 21.56
C LEU A 13 5.70 -33.43 21.43
N LEU A 14 6.81 -33.87 22.05
CA LEU A 14 8.08 -33.12 22.03
C LEU A 14 8.64 -32.99 20.61
N VAL A 15 8.60 -34.09 19.82
CA VAL A 15 9.06 -34.04 18.42
C VAL A 15 8.20 -33.12 17.57
N VAL A 16 6.88 -33.17 17.74
CA VAL A 16 5.95 -32.28 16.98
C VAL A 16 6.22 -30.80 17.27
N VAL A 17 6.34 -30.42 18.55
CA VAL A 17 6.61 -29.01 18.90
C VAL A 17 8.00 -28.55 18.43
N ALA A 18 8.99 -29.44 18.41
CA ALA A 18 10.31 -29.14 17.88
C ALA A 18 10.26 -28.83 16.38
N ILE A 19 9.56 -29.64 15.59
CA ILE A 19 9.40 -29.42 14.14
C ILE A 19 8.63 -28.14 13.86
N ILE A 20 7.52 -27.90 14.56
CA ILE A 20 6.73 -26.67 14.39
C ILE A 20 7.56 -25.43 14.73
N SER A 21 8.39 -25.48 15.77
CA SER A 21 9.24 -24.37 16.17
C SER A 21 10.27 -24.00 15.09
N ILE A 22 10.85 -25.00 14.42
CA ILE A 22 11.82 -24.77 13.32
C ILE A 22 11.12 -24.13 12.12
N ILE A 23 9.95 -24.65 11.72
CA ILE A 23 9.19 -24.12 10.59
C ILE A 23 8.70 -22.68 10.89
N ALA A 24 8.23 -22.43 12.11
CA ALA A 24 7.78 -21.11 12.53
C ALA A 24 8.90 -20.05 12.48
N ALA A 25 10.12 -20.42 12.87
CA ALA A 25 11.27 -19.50 12.84
C ALA A 25 11.62 -19.04 11.42
N ILE A 26 11.57 -19.95 10.44
CA ILE A 26 11.83 -19.62 9.02
C ILE A 26 10.65 -18.86 8.42
N GLY A 27 9.42 -19.27 8.72
CA GLY A 27 8.19 -18.69 8.19
C GLY A 27 7.99 -17.23 8.57
N PHE A 28 8.40 -16.83 9.77
CA PHE A 28 8.22 -15.45 10.25
C PHE A 28 9.00 -14.42 9.40
N VAL A 29 10.25 -14.71 9.06
CA VAL A 29 11.09 -13.81 8.25
C VAL A 29 10.56 -13.70 6.81
N ALA A 30 10.18 -14.83 6.22
CA ALA A 30 9.63 -14.84 4.86
C ALA A 30 8.28 -14.12 4.79
N TYR A 31 7.44 -14.26 5.81
CA TYR A 31 6.11 -13.63 5.87
C TYR A 31 6.20 -12.09 5.92
N SER A 32 7.12 -11.52 6.69
CA SER A 32 7.28 -10.07 6.79
C SER A 32 7.64 -9.43 5.44
N GLY A 33 8.55 -10.03 4.68
CA GLY A 33 8.89 -9.56 3.34
C GLY A 33 7.72 -9.66 2.34
N TYR A 34 6.93 -10.71 2.43
CA TYR A 34 5.74 -10.88 1.60
C TYR A 34 4.67 -9.81 1.89
N VAL A 35 4.42 -9.53 3.17
CA VAL A 35 3.46 -8.49 3.60
C VAL A 35 3.89 -7.10 3.09
N GLU A 36 5.18 -6.75 3.17
CA GLU A 36 5.67 -5.48 2.63
C GLU A 36 5.49 -5.37 1.10
N ALA A 37 5.81 -6.43 0.38
CA ALA A 37 5.59 -6.48 -1.06
C ALA A 37 4.10 -6.36 -1.43
N ALA A 38 3.23 -7.01 -0.67
CA ALA A 38 1.78 -6.92 -0.85
C ALA A 38 1.26 -5.49 -0.58
N LYS A 39 1.70 -4.84 0.50
CA LYS A 39 1.34 -3.45 0.82
C LYS A 39 1.77 -2.48 -0.28
N LYS A 40 2.98 -2.64 -0.81
CA LYS A 40 3.47 -1.85 -1.94
C LYS A 40 2.57 -2.02 -3.17
N LYS A 41 2.19 -3.24 -3.50
CA LYS A 41 1.29 -3.52 -4.63
C LYS A 41 -0.11 -2.94 -4.40
N THR A 42 -0.61 -2.99 -3.18
CA THR A 42 -1.89 -2.35 -2.82
C THR A 42 -1.82 -0.84 -3.00
N ALA A 43 -0.73 -0.19 -2.58
CA ALA A 43 -0.52 1.24 -2.80
C ALA A 43 -0.46 1.59 -4.30
N GLU A 44 0.25 0.81 -5.11
CA GLU A 44 0.27 0.99 -6.58
C GLU A 44 -1.14 0.87 -7.19
N ASN A 45 -1.93 -0.11 -6.75
CA ASN A 45 -3.31 -0.28 -7.21
C ASN A 45 -4.21 0.89 -6.79
N ALA A 46 -4.05 1.39 -5.57
CA ALA A 46 -4.75 2.56 -5.07
C ALA A 46 -4.40 3.82 -5.90
N MET A 47 -3.13 4.02 -6.23
CA MET A 47 -2.69 5.11 -7.11
C MET A 47 -3.31 5.00 -8.51
N MET A 48 -3.47 3.80 -9.06
CA MET A 48 -4.17 3.59 -10.33
C MET A 48 -5.65 3.98 -10.25
N GLN A 49 -6.33 3.66 -9.15
CA GLN A 49 -7.72 4.07 -8.94
C GLN A 49 -7.84 5.60 -8.88
N LEU A 50 -6.94 6.27 -8.15
CA LEU A 50 -6.87 7.74 -8.13
C LEU A 50 -6.59 8.32 -9.53
N SER A 51 -5.74 7.67 -10.33
CA SER A 51 -5.47 8.09 -11.71
C SER A 51 -6.70 7.99 -12.61
N LEU A 52 -7.52 6.96 -12.43
CA LEU A 52 -8.80 6.84 -13.15
C LEU A 52 -9.78 7.94 -12.71
N ALA A 53 -9.90 8.16 -11.40
CA ALA A 53 -10.74 9.22 -10.85
C ALA A 53 -10.29 10.63 -11.29
N GLN A 54 -9.00 10.85 -11.52
CA GLN A 54 -8.49 12.08 -12.12
C GLN A 54 -9.05 12.35 -13.52
N THR A 55 -9.30 11.31 -14.29
CA THR A 55 -9.88 11.46 -15.63
C THR A 55 -11.34 11.92 -15.54
N GLU A 56 -12.09 11.39 -14.58
CA GLU A 56 -13.46 11.83 -14.29
C GLU A 56 -13.48 13.27 -13.80
N TYR A 57 -12.65 13.59 -12.80
CA TYR A 57 -12.52 14.94 -12.28
C TYR A 57 -12.17 15.97 -13.38
N TYR A 58 -11.26 15.61 -14.29
CA TYR A 58 -10.89 16.46 -15.42
C TYR A 58 -12.08 16.73 -16.37
N SER A 59 -12.93 15.74 -16.59
CA SER A 59 -14.10 15.90 -17.46
C SER A 59 -15.10 16.91 -16.92
N GLU A 60 -15.21 17.04 -15.59
CA GLU A 60 -16.12 17.95 -14.91
C GLU A 60 -15.52 19.35 -14.70
N ASN A 61 -14.22 19.40 -14.37
CA ASN A 61 -13.56 20.64 -13.93
C ASN A 61 -12.62 21.25 -14.97
N SER A 62 -12.37 20.58 -16.10
CA SER A 62 -11.41 20.97 -17.15
C SER A 62 -9.96 21.13 -16.63
N SER A 63 -9.67 20.56 -15.48
CA SER A 63 -8.36 20.54 -14.83
C SER A 63 -8.24 19.32 -13.94
N TYR A 64 -7.02 18.82 -13.75
CA TYR A 64 -6.77 17.74 -12.81
C TYR A 64 -6.80 18.23 -11.36
N PHE A 65 -7.14 17.37 -10.43
CA PHE A 65 -7.01 17.66 -9.00
C PHE A 65 -5.53 17.66 -8.60
N GLY A 66 -5.13 18.60 -7.73
CA GLY A 66 -3.78 18.64 -7.16
C GLY A 66 -3.65 19.74 -6.12
N ALA A 67 -2.86 19.49 -5.08
CA ALA A 67 -2.64 20.39 -3.95
C ALA A 67 -1.75 21.61 -4.26
N GLY A 68 -1.54 21.93 -5.53
CA GLY A 68 -0.69 23.03 -5.99
C GLY A 68 -0.16 22.77 -7.39
N SER A 69 0.63 23.68 -7.92
CA SER A 69 1.30 23.54 -9.21
C SER A 69 2.80 23.34 -8.97
N GLY A 70 3.36 22.25 -9.48
CA GLY A 70 4.78 21.93 -9.27
C GLY A 70 5.22 20.62 -9.90
N THR A 71 6.31 20.09 -9.41
CA THR A 71 6.88 18.81 -9.84
C THR A 71 6.61 17.71 -8.81
N SER A 72 6.87 16.46 -9.17
CA SER A 72 6.69 15.33 -8.24
C SER A 72 7.56 15.41 -6.97
N THR A 73 8.59 16.26 -6.97
CA THR A 73 9.45 16.51 -5.79
C THR A 73 8.84 17.49 -4.79
N ASP A 74 7.87 18.28 -5.23
CA ASP A 74 7.21 19.29 -4.38
C ASP A 74 6.02 18.69 -3.60
N CYS A 75 5.75 17.40 -3.81
CA CYS A 75 4.67 16.65 -3.19
C CYS A 75 5.18 15.87 -1.98
N SER A 76 4.65 16.15 -0.80
CA SER A 76 4.98 15.46 0.45
C SER A 76 3.79 14.66 0.95
N PRO A 77 3.78 13.34 0.74
CA PRO A 77 2.68 12.47 1.19
C PRO A 77 2.50 12.51 2.72
N SER A 78 1.27 12.67 3.16
CA SER A 78 0.86 12.68 4.56
C SER A 78 -0.57 12.14 4.70
N PRO A 79 -1.02 11.78 5.91
CA PRO A 79 -2.43 11.41 6.11
C PRO A 79 -3.39 12.48 5.63
N ALA A 80 -3.12 13.75 5.91
CA ALA A 80 -3.97 14.87 5.48
C ALA A 80 -4.04 15.04 3.95
N THR A 81 -2.94 14.77 3.23
CA THR A 81 -2.95 14.81 1.76
C THR A 81 -3.64 13.60 1.15
N SER A 82 -3.60 12.45 1.83
CA SER A 82 -4.36 11.25 1.45
C SER A 82 -5.85 11.51 1.57
N ASP A 83 -6.31 11.99 2.72
CA ASP A 83 -7.71 12.31 2.98
C ASP A 83 -8.25 13.36 1.98
N ALA A 84 -7.44 14.37 1.65
CA ALA A 84 -7.82 15.40 0.69
C ALA A 84 -7.96 14.83 -0.74
N ALA A 85 -7.05 13.96 -1.17
CA ALA A 85 -7.10 13.33 -2.48
C ALA A 85 -8.29 12.37 -2.60
N GLU A 86 -8.54 11.57 -1.57
CA GLU A 86 -9.64 10.61 -1.52
C GLU A 86 -11.00 11.31 -1.49
N SER A 87 -11.14 12.33 -0.65
CA SER A 87 -12.37 13.13 -0.55
C SER A 87 -12.73 13.84 -1.86
N ALA A 88 -11.73 14.30 -2.60
CA ALA A 88 -11.94 15.04 -3.84
C ALA A 88 -12.22 14.13 -5.05
N LEU A 89 -11.64 12.93 -5.07
CA LEU A 89 -11.64 12.07 -6.25
C LEU A 89 -12.54 10.84 -6.11
N ILE A 90 -12.70 10.30 -4.91
CA ILE A 90 -13.38 9.02 -4.68
C ILE A 90 -14.25 9.05 -3.43
N GLU A 91 -15.23 9.92 -3.39
CA GLU A 91 -16.11 10.12 -2.24
C GLU A 91 -16.47 8.81 -1.50
N GLY A 92 -16.11 8.74 -0.21
CA GLY A 92 -16.48 7.63 0.68
C GLY A 92 -15.61 6.38 0.58
N SER A 93 -14.51 6.40 -0.16
CA SER A 93 -13.54 5.28 -0.23
C SER A 93 -12.22 5.67 0.45
N GLU A 94 -11.76 4.84 1.37
CA GLU A 94 -10.43 4.95 2.00
C GLU A 94 -9.49 3.92 1.36
N LEU A 95 -8.63 4.35 0.46
CA LEU A 95 -7.62 3.50 -0.19
C LEU A 95 -6.30 3.49 0.57
N PHE A 96 -5.92 4.63 1.15
CA PHE A 96 -4.68 4.82 1.91
C PHE A 96 -4.94 4.77 3.40
N THR A 97 -5.34 3.59 3.89
CA THR A 97 -5.59 3.36 5.31
C THR A 97 -4.29 3.32 6.12
N LYS A 98 -4.38 3.57 7.45
CA LYS A 98 -3.26 3.40 8.37
C LYS A 98 -2.59 2.03 8.30
N ASP A 99 -3.37 0.97 8.08
CA ASP A 99 -2.87 -0.41 8.01
C ASP A 99 -2.08 -0.68 6.75
N LEU A 100 -2.34 0.07 5.68
CA LEU A 100 -1.53 0.03 4.46
C LEU A 100 -0.11 0.54 4.72
N GLY A 101 0.02 1.59 5.55
CA GLY A 101 1.31 2.20 5.88
C GLY A 101 1.93 2.97 4.72
N TYR A 102 1.11 3.52 3.86
CA TYR A 102 1.48 4.43 2.77
C TYR A 102 0.56 5.65 2.78
N ASN A 103 1.12 6.80 2.51
CA ASN A 103 0.37 8.04 2.28
C ASN A 103 0.50 8.46 0.82
N VAL A 104 -0.44 9.28 0.35
CA VAL A 104 -0.44 9.79 -1.01
C VAL A 104 -0.56 11.31 -1.03
N CYS A 105 0.06 11.95 -1.98
CA CYS A 105 -0.27 13.31 -2.37
C CYS A 105 -0.36 13.41 -3.90
N ILE A 106 -1.13 14.36 -4.37
CA ILE A 106 -1.31 14.65 -5.80
C ILE A 106 -0.91 16.10 -6.04
N ILE A 107 -0.06 16.30 -7.03
CA ILE A 107 0.36 17.62 -7.46
C ILE A 107 0.10 17.80 -8.94
N GLN A 108 -0.42 18.95 -9.30
CA GLN A 108 -0.66 19.33 -10.69
C GLN A 108 0.62 19.96 -11.27
N ASN A 109 1.13 19.43 -12.36
CA ASN A 109 2.29 20.02 -13.05
C ASN A 109 1.87 21.20 -13.94
N ASN A 110 0.74 21.06 -14.59
CA ASN A 110 0.03 22.09 -15.33
C ASN A 110 -1.43 21.62 -15.52
N SER A 111 -2.28 22.43 -16.11
CA SER A 111 -3.69 22.04 -16.33
C SER A 111 -3.91 20.75 -17.12
N LYS A 112 -2.86 20.19 -17.74
CA LYS A 112 -2.92 19.00 -18.59
C LYS A 112 -2.14 17.79 -18.06
N ASN A 113 -1.46 17.93 -16.92
CA ASN A 113 -0.67 16.84 -16.35
C ASN A 113 -0.61 16.89 -14.82
N TYR A 114 -0.46 15.74 -14.19
CA TYR A 114 -0.38 15.58 -12.74
C TYR A 114 0.63 14.51 -12.37
N TYR A 115 1.05 14.52 -11.12
CA TYR A 115 1.79 13.43 -10.48
C TYR A 115 1.05 12.96 -9.24
N ILE A 116 0.94 11.66 -9.08
CA ILE A 116 0.52 11.02 -7.84
C ILE A 116 1.79 10.47 -7.20
N VAL A 117 2.07 10.86 -5.97
CA VAL A 117 3.25 10.41 -5.22
C VAL A 117 2.77 9.70 -3.98
N SER A 118 3.19 8.46 -3.79
CA SER A 118 2.94 7.70 -2.57
C SER A 118 4.26 7.39 -1.88
N GLU A 119 4.28 7.51 -0.57
CA GLU A 119 5.46 7.26 0.25
C GLU A 119 5.08 6.39 1.46
N LYS A 120 5.94 5.43 1.78
CA LYS A 120 5.79 4.58 2.96
C LYS A 120 5.95 5.41 4.23
N ASP A 121 5.12 5.14 5.23
CA ASP A 121 5.22 5.74 6.56
C ASP A 121 6.62 5.48 7.15
N GLY A 122 7.26 6.57 7.62
CA GLY A 122 8.64 6.51 8.09
C GLY A 122 9.70 6.61 6.99
N GLY A 123 9.28 6.77 5.73
CA GLY A 123 10.19 6.94 4.58
C GLY A 123 10.68 5.62 3.98
N GLY A 124 11.57 5.72 3.02
CA GLY A 124 12.24 4.60 2.36
C GLY A 124 11.69 4.32 0.97
N CYS A 125 10.50 3.81 0.84
CA CYS A 125 9.90 3.51 -0.46
C CYS A 125 8.99 4.66 -0.92
N LYS A 126 9.35 5.29 -2.03
CA LYS A 126 8.56 6.32 -2.70
C LYS A 126 8.17 5.85 -4.10
N ILE A 127 6.89 5.91 -4.41
CA ILE A 127 6.31 5.50 -5.68
C ILE A 127 5.70 6.74 -6.34
N LYS A 128 6.04 6.97 -7.60
CA LYS A 128 5.50 8.08 -8.39
C LYS A 128 4.75 7.53 -9.59
N LEU A 129 3.60 8.08 -9.87
CA LEU A 129 2.79 7.80 -11.05
C LEU A 129 2.55 9.11 -11.78
N ASP A 130 2.91 9.20 -13.05
CA ASP A 130 2.63 10.35 -13.88
C ASP A 130 1.27 10.21 -14.59
N GLY A 131 0.77 11.28 -15.17
CA GLY A 131 -0.48 11.29 -15.93
C GLY A 131 -0.46 10.42 -17.20
N LYS A 132 0.69 9.87 -17.58
CA LYS A 132 0.84 8.87 -18.64
C LYS A 132 0.83 7.43 -18.12
N GLN A 133 0.53 7.26 -16.83
CA GLN A 133 0.48 5.98 -16.12
C GLN A 133 1.84 5.25 -16.04
N VAL A 134 2.93 5.98 -16.03
CA VAL A 134 4.27 5.44 -15.84
C VAL A 134 4.65 5.47 -14.36
N PHE A 135 4.96 4.31 -13.79
CA PHE A 135 5.44 4.17 -12.43
C PHE A 135 6.96 4.35 -12.35
N THR A 136 7.41 5.18 -11.41
CA THR A 136 8.81 5.29 -11.00
C THR A 136 8.90 4.96 -9.51
N ARG A 137 9.90 4.18 -9.11
CA ARG A 137 10.10 3.73 -7.72
C ARG A 137 11.47 4.15 -7.24
N GLU A 138 11.54 4.70 -6.03
CA GLU A 138 12.78 5.14 -5.38
C GLU A 138 12.84 4.54 -3.98
N GLY A 139 13.96 3.92 -3.62
CA GLY A 139 14.15 3.35 -2.29
C GLY A 139 13.29 2.13 -1.95
N CYS A 140 12.68 1.53 -2.93
CA CYS A 140 11.84 0.34 -2.74
C CYS A 140 12.67 -0.97 -2.83
#